data_47b454821886eebdadf448f92741e1ad
#
_entry.id   47b454821886eebdadf448f92741e1ad
#
_cell.length_a   1.000
_cell.length_b   1.000
_cell.length_c   1.000
_cell.angle_alpha   90.00
_cell.angle_beta   90.00
_cell.angle_gamma   90.00
#
_symmetry.space_group_name_H-M   'P 1'
#
loop_
_entity.id
_entity.type
_entity.pdbx_description
1 polymer ?
#
loop_
_entity_poly.entity_id
_entity_poly.type
_entity_poly.pdbx_seq_one_letter_code
_entity_poly.pdbx_strand_id
1 'polypeptide(L)'
;MNKNIFLIIIALISFTLSANAQSCSHSKKSEKPASHSKTSTTDASVDKVTSTASLVVEEVSETVKTEVFTVYGNCGMCEKTIEGALQDVKGITLADWDKASDQMTVTYDTELITLDAIKQKIADVGYDSDDFRATEEVYNNLPGCCQYERPAGK
;
A
#
# COMPACT_ATOMS: atom_id res chain seq x y z
N MET A 1 -5.44 -39.33 -20.45
CA MET A 1 -4.21 -38.57 -20.05
C MET A 1 -3.13 -39.61 -19.80
N ASN A 2 -2.12 -39.69 -20.68
CA ASN A 2 -1.15 -40.77 -20.71
C ASN A 2 -0.16 -40.72 -19.55
N LYS A 3 -0.06 -41.81 -18.78
CA LYS A 3 0.88 -41.97 -17.65
C LYS A 3 2.35 -41.67 -18.00
N ASN A 4 2.72 -41.76 -19.26
CA ASN A 4 4.08 -41.52 -19.73
C ASN A 4 4.46 -40.02 -19.83
N ILE A 5 3.49 -39.11 -19.88
CA ILE A 5 3.76 -37.66 -19.90
C ILE A 5 4.07 -37.17 -18.49
N PHE A 6 3.53 -37.81 -17.45
CA PHE A 6 3.74 -37.44 -16.06
C PHE A 6 5.16 -37.75 -15.56
N LEU A 7 5.81 -38.78 -16.10
CA LEU A 7 7.18 -39.16 -15.73
C LEU A 7 8.26 -38.29 -16.38
N ILE A 8 7.96 -37.64 -17.50
CA ILE A 8 8.91 -36.76 -18.19
C ILE A 8 8.97 -35.37 -17.53
N ILE A 9 7.86 -34.94 -16.90
CA ILE A 9 7.80 -33.63 -16.22
C ILE A 9 8.56 -33.64 -14.87
N ILE A 10 8.66 -34.79 -14.20
CA ILE A 10 9.37 -34.92 -12.92
C ILE A 10 10.90 -34.92 -13.09
N ALA A 11 11.42 -35.28 -14.26
CA ALA A 11 12.87 -35.32 -14.51
C ALA A 11 13.53 -34.00 -14.86
N LEU A 12 12.79 -32.91 -15.05
CA LEU A 12 13.32 -31.61 -15.45
C LEU A 12 13.35 -30.54 -14.33
N ILE A 13 12.97 -30.88 -13.09
CA ILE A 13 12.93 -29.92 -11.95
C ILE A 13 14.14 -30.07 -11.02
N SER A 14 15.17 -30.81 -11.42
CA SER A 14 16.37 -30.99 -10.60
C SER A 14 17.54 -30.19 -11.18
N PHE A 15 17.52 -28.87 -11.10
CA PHE A 15 18.74 -28.06 -11.14
C PHE A 15 18.42 -26.58 -10.93
N THR A 16 18.77 -26.07 -9.83
CA THR A 16 19.57 -24.90 -9.46
C THR A 16 19.20 -24.37 -8.07
N LEU A 17 19.85 -24.91 -7.03
CA LEU A 17 20.10 -24.15 -5.80
C LEU A 17 21.19 -23.14 -6.12
N SER A 18 20.86 -21.88 -6.19
CA SER A 18 21.82 -20.80 -6.04
C SER A 18 21.44 -19.97 -4.82
N ALA A 19 22.18 -20.21 -3.74
CA ALA A 19 22.15 -19.38 -2.54
C ALA A 19 22.64 -17.97 -2.90
N ASN A 20 21.80 -16.97 -2.71
CA ASN A 20 22.19 -15.58 -2.66
C ASN A 20 21.88 -15.02 -1.27
N ALA A 21 22.89 -15.14 -0.41
CA ALA A 21 22.94 -14.40 0.84
C ALA A 21 23.32 -12.95 0.50
N GLN A 22 22.39 -12.01 0.58
CA GLN A 22 22.70 -10.58 0.59
C GLN A 22 22.51 -10.02 1.99
N SER A 23 23.64 -9.85 2.62
CA SER A 23 23.93 -9.15 3.85
C SER A 23 23.43 -7.70 3.78
N CYS A 24 22.57 -7.32 4.72
CA CYS A 24 22.24 -5.92 5.00
C CYS A 24 23.43 -5.26 5.69
N SER A 25 24.22 -4.50 4.95
CA SER A 25 25.25 -3.63 5.53
C SER A 25 24.66 -2.29 5.93
N HIS A 26 24.69 -2.05 7.22
CA HIS A 26 24.58 -0.75 7.87
C HIS A 26 25.64 0.21 7.32
N SER A 27 25.24 1.39 6.89
CA SER A 27 26.15 2.51 6.77
C SER A 27 25.55 3.75 7.42
N LYS A 28 25.98 4.00 8.66
CA LYS A 28 25.90 5.32 9.31
C LYS A 28 26.82 6.27 8.55
N LYS A 29 26.31 7.43 8.18
CA LYS A 29 27.11 8.64 8.14
C LYS A 29 26.28 9.85 8.53
N SER A 30 26.58 10.33 9.72
CA SER A 30 26.25 11.64 10.26
C SER A 30 26.98 12.71 9.46
N GLU A 31 26.27 13.82 9.18
CA GLU A 31 26.84 15.17 9.23
C GLU A 31 25.74 16.22 9.15
N LYS A 32 25.70 17.03 10.20
CA LYS A 32 25.10 18.35 10.34
C LYS A 32 26.30 19.33 10.35
N PRO A 33 26.23 20.66 10.19
CA PRO A 33 25.10 21.61 10.18
C PRO A 33 25.29 22.85 9.25
N ALA A 34 24.36 23.78 9.31
CA ALA A 34 24.45 25.25 9.33
C ALA A 34 23.38 25.89 8.43
N SER A 35 22.34 26.47 8.99
CA SER A 35 22.19 27.85 9.50
C SER A 35 22.49 28.95 8.49
N HIS A 36 21.41 29.69 8.13
CA HIS A 36 21.35 31.17 7.95
C HIS A 36 19.91 31.47 7.45
N SER A 37 19.06 32.03 8.24
CA SER A 37 18.82 33.35 8.80
C SER A 37 18.65 34.48 7.79
N LYS A 38 17.46 35.12 7.99
CA LYS A 38 17.09 36.53 7.72
C LYS A 38 16.48 36.81 6.35
N THR A 39 15.34 37.35 6.28
CA THR A 39 14.63 38.51 6.88
C THR A 39 14.03 39.39 5.79
N SER A 40 12.77 39.72 6.00
CA SER A 40 12.10 41.02 5.75
C SER A 40 11.57 41.31 4.34
N THR A 41 10.34 41.51 4.29
CA THR A 41 9.48 42.69 4.51
C THR A 41 8.91 43.29 3.23
N THR A 42 7.55 43.49 3.24
CA THR A 42 6.74 44.61 2.73
C THR A 42 6.62 44.72 1.19
N ASP A 43 5.53 44.90 0.57
CA ASP A 43 4.33 45.70 0.69
C ASP A 43 3.38 45.42 -0.49
N ALA A 44 2.14 45.49 -0.17
CA ALA A 44 0.97 45.88 -0.92
C ALA A 44 1.10 46.24 -2.42
N SER A 45 0.28 45.66 -3.26
CA SER A 45 -0.66 46.42 -4.09
C SER A 45 -1.77 45.57 -4.67
N VAL A 46 -2.95 46.05 -4.51
CA VAL A 46 -4.22 45.66 -5.08
C VAL A 46 -4.16 45.78 -6.60
N ASP A 47 -4.52 44.74 -7.33
CA ASP A 47 -5.20 44.90 -8.61
C ASP A 47 -6.19 43.78 -8.86
N LYS A 48 -7.42 44.24 -8.95
CA LYS A 48 -8.64 43.57 -9.30
C LYS A 48 -8.55 43.10 -10.74
N VAL A 49 -8.44 41.80 -10.95
CA VAL A 49 -8.77 41.20 -12.23
C VAL A 49 -9.89 40.19 -12.00
N THR A 50 -11.08 40.63 -12.39
CA THR A 50 -12.22 39.79 -12.68
C THR A 50 -11.83 38.84 -13.80
N SER A 51 -11.52 37.61 -13.46
CA SER A 51 -11.47 36.53 -14.42
C SER A 51 -12.52 35.52 -14.01
N THR A 52 -13.56 35.45 -14.84
CA THR A 52 -14.59 34.44 -14.84
C THR A 52 -13.92 33.07 -15.07
N ALA A 53 -13.43 32.47 -14.01
CA ALA A 53 -13.06 31.06 -14.04
C ALA A 53 -14.37 30.28 -14.04
N SER A 54 -14.72 29.80 -15.20
CA SER A 54 -15.68 28.71 -15.38
C SER A 54 -15.30 27.60 -14.42
N LEU A 55 -16.09 27.45 -13.36
CA LEU A 55 -16.06 26.26 -12.53
C LEU A 55 -16.48 25.10 -13.44
N VAL A 56 -15.51 24.40 -13.97
CA VAL A 56 -15.73 23.01 -14.38
C VAL A 56 -15.98 22.30 -13.06
N VAL A 57 -17.24 22.18 -12.69
CA VAL A 57 -17.68 21.18 -11.75
C VAL A 57 -17.43 19.88 -12.48
N GLU A 58 -16.28 19.24 -12.23
CA GLU A 58 -16.13 17.81 -12.47
C GLU A 58 -17.31 17.18 -11.74
N GLU A 59 -18.23 16.62 -12.51
CA GLU A 59 -19.23 15.73 -11.97
C GLU A 59 -18.46 14.62 -11.28
N VAL A 60 -18.34 14.73 -9.95
CA VAL A 60 -17.90 13.62 -9.10
C VAL A 60 -18.93 12.53 -9.35
N SER A 61 -18.57 11.55 -10.18
CA SER A 61 -19.40 10.38 -10.43
C SER A 61 -19.88 9.87 -9.07
N GLU A 62 -21.17 9.77 -8.88
CA GLU A 62 -21.78 9.26 -7.61
C GLU A 62 -21.27 7.86 -7.25
N THR A 63 -20.57 7.22 -8.19
CA THR A 63 -19.99 5.88 -8.05
C THR A 63 -18.62 5.87 -7.34
N VAL A 64 -17.90 7.01 -7.30
CA VAL A 64 -16.58 7.11 -6.66
C VAL A 64 -16.74 7.46 -5.18
N LYS A 65 -16.16 6.61 -4.32
CA LYS A 65 -16.13 6.81 -2.87
C LYS A 65 -14.73 6.79 -2.31
N THR A 66 -14.53 7.55 -1.23
CA THR A 66 -13.33 7.47 -0.40
C THR A 66 -13.73 6.93 0.96
N GLU A 67 -13.06 5.86 1.37
CA GLU A 67 -13.27 5.22 2.67
C GLU A 67 -11.96 5.15 3.43
N VAL A 68 -12.07 5.21 4.76
CA VAL A 68 -10.93 5.09 5.68
C VAL A 68 -11.25 3.96 6.66
N PHE A 69 -10.32 3.02 6.81
CA PHE A 69 -10.46 1.88 7.70
C PHE A 69 -9.10 1.45 8.25
N THR A 70 -9.11 0.68 9.34
CA THR A 70 -7.87 0.22 9.97
C THR A 70 -7.30 -0.98 9.23
N VAL A 71 -5.97 -0.97 8.99
CA VAL A 71 -5.18 -2.10 8.52
C VAL A 71 -3.95 -2.23 9.40
N TYR A 72 -3.77 -3.38 10.02
CA TYR A 72 -2.69 -3.61 10.97
C TYR A 72 -1.36 -3.88 10.28
N GLY A 73 -0.33 -3.13 10.64
CA GLY A 73 1.01 -3.26 10.13
C GLY A 73 2.01 -2.50 11.00
N ASN A 74 3.31 -2.59 10.73
CA ASN A 74 4.31 -1.97 11.63
C ASN A 74 5.52 -1.36 10.92
N CYS A 75 5.62 -1.45 9.61
CA CYS A 75 6.83 -0.97 8.94
C CYS A 75 6.57 -0.48 7.51
N GLY A 76 7.54 0.25 6.93
CA GLY A 76 7.46 0.73 5.55
C GLY A 76 7.50 -0.38 4.48
N MET A 77 7.82 -1.63 4.84
CA MET A 77 7.66 -2.77 3.94
C MET A 77 6.20 -3.25 3.94
N CYS A 78 5.52 -3.15 5.09
CA CYS A 78 4.08 -3.41 5.19
C CYS A 78 3.31 -2.43 4.29
N GLU A 79 3.62 -1.14 4.38
CA GLU A 79 3.05 -0.08 3.52
C GLU A 79 3.13 -0.46 2.04
N LYS A 80 4.33 -0.78 1.54
CA LYS A 80 4.53 -1.17 0.14
C LYS A 80 3.75 -2.43 -0.26
N THR A 81 3.57 -3.38 0.66
CA THR A 81 2.84 -4.62 0.37
C THR A 81 1.34 -4.39 0.37
N ILE A 82 0.83 -3.62 1.34
CA ILE A 82 -0.59 -3.26 1.46
C ILE A 82 -1.03 -2.46 0.23
N GLU A 83 -0.32 -1.37 -0.07
CA GLU A 83 -0.63 -0.51 -1.22
C GLU A 83 -0.43 -1.25 -2.54
N GLY A 84 0.65 -2.04 -2.64
CA GLY A 84 0.94 -2.86 -3.82
C GLY A 84 -0.14 -3.89 -4.15
N ALA A 85 -0.85 -4.41 -3.15
CA ALA A 85 -1.98 -5.32 -3.37
C ALA A 85 -3.17 -4.64 -4.07
N LEU A 86 -3.22 -3.32 -4.06
CA LEU A 86 -4.31 -2.51 -4.61
C LEU A 86 -3.91 -1.71 -5.85
N GLN A 87 -2.60 -1.56 -6.12
CA GLN A 87 -2.07 -0.64 -7.13
C GLN A 87 -2.62 -0.88 -8.55
N ASP A 88 -2.76 -2.13 -8.97
CA ASP A 88 -3.23 -2.48 -10.33
C ASP A 88 -4.67 -2.98 -10.35
N VAL A 89 -5.44 -2.70 -9.31
CA VAL A 89 -6.83 -3.14 -9.20
C VAL A 89 -7.74 -2.16 -9.92
N LYS A 90 -8.48 -2.67 -10.91
CA LYS A 90 -9.45 -1.87 -11.65
C LYS A 90 -10.51 -1.30 -10.69
N GLY A 91 -10.74 0.00 -10.80
CA GLY A 91 -11.69 0.73 -9.98
C GLY A 91 -11.07 1.38 -8.75
N ILE A 92 -9.81 1.17 -8.43
CA ILE A 92 -9.11 1.88 -7.36
C ILE A 92 -8.28 3.01 -7.97
N THR A 93 -8.44 4.22 -7.45
CA THR A 93 -7.72 5.41 -7.90
C THR A 93 -6.73 5.94 -6.88
N LEU A 94 -6.94 5.63 -5.60
CA LEU A 94 -6.04 5.95 -4.50
C LEU A 94 -6.01 4.78 -3.51
N ALA A 95 -4.83 4.44 -3.07
CA ALA A 95 -4.59 3.53 -1.95
C ALA A 95 -3.39 4.06 -1.18
N ASP A 96 -3.60 4.54 0.04
CA ASP A 96 -2.60 5.18 0.89
C ASP A 96 -2.75 4.65 2.32
N TRP A 97 -1.70 4.03 2.85
CA TRP A 97 -1.69 3.49 4.19
C TRP A 97 -0.72 4.23 5.10
N ASP A 98 -1.25 4.89 6.12
CA ASP A 98 -0.44 5.59 7.12
C ASP A 98 -0.01 4.67 8.25
N LYS A 99 1.28 4.38 8.30
CA LYS A 99 1.92 3.57 9.33
C LYS A 99 1.77 4.12 10.75
N ALA A 100 1.62 5.43 10.92
CA ALA A 100 1.57 6.04 12.25
C ALA A 100 0.21 5.86 12.92
N SER A 101 -0.84 5.77 12.12
CA SER A 101 -2.23 5.64 12.57
C SER A 101 -2.87 4.30 12.26
N ASP A 102 -2.18 3.42 11.51
CA ASP A 102 -2.73 2.18 10.94
C ASP A 102 -3.98 2.42 10.07
N GLN A 103 -4.11 3.62 9.48
CA GLN A 103 -5.26 3.97 8.66
C GLN A 103 -4.96 3.78 7.18
N MET A 104 -5.84 3.05 6.52
CA MET A 104 -5.88 2.89 5.08
C MET A 104 -6.91 3.84 4.51
N THR A 105 -6.49 4.73 3.62
CA THR A 105 -7.38 5.58 2.82
C THR A 105 -7.46 5.02 1.41
N VAL A 106 -8.66 4.68 0.95
CA VAL A 106 -8.88 4.15 -0.40
C VAL A 106 -9.96 4.94 -1.11
N THR A 107 -9.69 5.33 -2.37
CA THR A 107 -10.69 5.92 -3.26
C THR A 107 -10.95 4.93 -4.39
N TYR A 108 -12.20 4.56 -4.58
CA TYR A 108 -12.58 3.51 -5.52
C TYR A 108 -13.95 3.75 -6.14
N ASP A 109 -14.18 3.11 -7.30
CA ASP A 109 -15.45 3.09 -8.00
C ASP A 109 -16.30 1.90 -7.53
N THR A 110 -17.43 2.18 -6.91
CA THR A 110 -18.33 1.18 -6.32
C THR A 110 -19.02 0.28 -7.35
N GLU A 111 -19.03 0.67 -8.63
CA GLU A 111 -19.53 -0.18 -9.72
C GLU A 111 -18.51 -1.23 -10.15
N LEU A 112 -17.22 -0.97 -9.90
CA LEU A 112 -16.13 -1.84 -10.32
C LEU A 112 -15.61 -2.75 -9.21
N ILE A 113 -15.63 -2.28 -7.96
CA ILE A 113 -15.13 -3.04 -6.81
C ILE A 113 -15.87 -2.63 -5.53
N THR A 114 -16.07 -3.59 -4.63
CA THR A 114 -16.65 -3.33 -3.30
C THR A 114 -15.55 -3.13 -2.26
N LEU A 115 -15.88 -2.44 -1.16
CA LEU A 115 -14.98 -2.26 -0.02
C LEU A 115 -14.52 -3.60 0.56
N ASP A 116 -15.42 -4.58 0.67
CA ASP A 116 -15.12 -5.92 1.16
C ASP A 116 -14.08 -6.63 0.27
N ALA A 117 -14.21 -6.49 -1.05
CA ALA A 117 -13.24 -7.05 -1.99
C ALA A 117 -11.85 -6.38 -1.87
N ILE A 118 -11.82 -5.09 -1.54
CA ILE A 118 -10.58 -4.36 -1.26
C ILE A 118 -9.94 -4.89 0.03
N LYS A 119 -10.69 -5.00 1.12
CA LYS A 119 -10.22 -5.55 2.40
C LYS A 119 -9.76 -7.01 2.26
N GLN A 120 -10.47 -7.81 1.45
CA GLN A 120 -10.05 -9.19 1.16
C GLN A 120 -8.69 -9.26 0.46
N LYS A 121 -8.43 -8.39 -0.52
CA LYS A 121 -7.12 -8.33 -1.19
C LYS A 121 -5.98 -8.00 -0.24
N ILE A 122 -6.22 -7.14 0.74
CA ILE A 122 -5.27 -6.82 1.80
C ILE A 122 -5.05 -8.05 2.70
N ALA A 123 -6.11 -8.78 3.06
CA ALA A 123 -6.02 -10.01 3.83
C ALA A 123 -5.27 -11.12 3.06
N ASP A 124 -5.44 -11.21 1.75
CA ASP A 124 -4.77 -12.18 0.88
C ASP A 124 -3.24 -12.01 0.84
N VAL A 125 -2.74 -10.81 1.14
CA VAL A 125 -1.30 -10.51 1.25
C VAL A 125 -0.79 -10.51 2.70
N GLY A 126 -1.62 -10.92 3.66
CA GLY A 126 -1.20 -11.21 5.04
C GLY A 126 -1.54 -10.13 6.08
N TYR A 127 -2.32 -9.12 5.73
CA TYR A 127 -2.65 -8.03 6.65
C TYR A 127 -4.12 -8.05 7.07
N ASP A 128 -4.33 -7.99 8.38
CA ASP A 128 -5.67 -7.90 8.98
C ASP A 128 -6.23 -6.49 8.85
N SER A 129 -7.53 -6.37 8.70
CA SER A 129 -8.25 -5.12 8.85
C SER A 129 -9.26 -5.21 10.00
N ASP A 130 -10.06 -4.16 10.18
CA ASP A 130 -11.12 -4.11 11.17
C ASP A 130 -12.14 -5.26 11.03
N ASP A 131 -12.44 -5.71 9.79
CA ASP A 131 -13.46 -6.74 9.50
C ASP A 131 -12.91 -8.01 8.84
N PHE A 132 -11.72 -7.94 8.22
CA PHE A 132 -11.12 -9.04 7.49
C PHE A 132 -9.82 -9.50 8.14
N ARG A 133 -9.64 -10.81 8.22
CA ARG A 133 -8.45 -11.42 8.80
C ARG A 133 -7.70 -12.25 7.75
N ALA A 134 -6.41 -12.01 7.63
CA ALA A 134 -5.53 -12.85 6.85
C ALA A 134 -5.47 -14.28 7.42
N THR A 135 -5.31 -15.27 6.56
CA THR A 135 -5.11 -16.65 7.03
C THR A 135 -3.81 -16.76 7.80
N GLU A 136 -3.75 -17.68 8.78
CA GLU A 136 -2.53 -17.93 9.56
C GLU A 136 -1.36 -18.31 8.64
N GLU A 137 -1.61 -19.02 7.57
CA GLU A 137 -0.60 -19.44 6.60
C GLU A 137 0.04 -18.23 5.92
N VAL A 138 -0.76 -17.30 5.40
CA VAL A 138 -0.25 -16.11 4.70
C VAL A 138 0.44 -15.16 5.68
N TYR A 139 -0.14 -14.93 6.86
CA TYR A 139 0.49 -14.11 7.90
C TYR A 139 1.84 -14.67 8.35
N ASN A 140 1.95 -15.98 8.60
CA ASN A 140 3.18 -16.61 9.04
C ASN A 140 4.29 -16.61 7.97
N ASN A 141 3.92 -16.44 6.70
CA ASN A 141 4.87 -16.28 5.60
C ASN A 141 5.38 -14.84 5.43
N LEU A 142 4.83 -13.87 6.15
CA LEU A 142 5.36 -12.51 6.15
C LEU A 142 6.79 -12.47 6.70
N PRO A 143 7.66 -11.58 6.17
CA PRO A 143 8.95 -11.31 6.77
C PRO A 143 8.79 -10.95 8.25
N GLY A 144 9.74 -11.36 9.11
CA GLY A 144 9.62 -11.15 10.55
C GLY A 144 9.41 -9.69 10.97
N CYS A 145 9.92 -8.71 10.19
CA CYS A 145 9.66 -7.29 10.43
C CYS A 145 8.23 -6.85 10.06
N CYS A 146 7.50 -7.67 9.32
CA CYS A 146 6.11 -7.43 8.91
C CYS A 146 5.09 -8.21 9.75
N GLN A 147 5.55 -9.10 10.63
CA GLN A 147 4.68 -9.79 11.57
C GLN A 147 4.32 -8.84 12.70
N TYR A 148 3.18 -8.19 12.55
CA TYR A 148 2.60 -7.24 13.52
C TYR A 148 1.86 -8.00 14.64
N GLU A 149 1.54 -7.30 15.74
CA GLU A 149 0.68 -7.87 16.77
C GLU A 149 -0.77 -7.95 16.26
N ARG A 150 -1.23 -9.16 16.07
CA ARG A 150 -2.58 -9.39 15.52
C ARG A 150 -3.64 -9.07 16.57
N PRO A 151 -4.72 -8.35 16.20
CA PRO A 151 -5.84 -8.15 17.09
C PRO A 151 -6.45 -9.49 17.50
N ALA A 152 -6.97 -9.57 18.74
CA ALA A 152 -7.71 -10.73 19.18
C ALA A 152 -8.86 -10.98 18.19
N GLY A 153 -8.97 -12.22 17.68
CA GLY A 153 -10.02 -12.58 16.72
C GLY A 153 -11.41 -12.27 17.31
N LYS A 154 -12.24 -11.65 16.49
CA LYS A 154 -13.66 -11.46 16.80
C LYS A 154 -14.40 -12.77 16.65
#